data_b54375020877ed0f1d60d2c6ea39aadd
#
_entry.id   b54375020877ed0f1d60d2c6ea39aadd
#
_cell.length_a   1.000
_cell.length_b   1.000
_cell.length_c   1.000
_cell.angle_alpha   90.00
_cell.angle_beta   90.00
_cell.angle_gamma   90.00
#
_symmetry.space_group_name_H-M   'P 1'
#
loop_
_entity.id
_entity.type
_entity.pdbx_description
1 polymer ?
#
loop_
_entity_poly.entity_id
_entity_poly.type
_entity_poly.pdbx_seq_one_letter_code
_entity_poly.pdbx_strand_id
1 'polypeptide(L)'
;MNLNKGIVVHDSFVFKGGGERLVHTLCLGLNLDLAFGAQSGQGYDLGKLPGKCIDLDVQSKLWGWRSVKRYYGFRQKTGFLKNYQTVIYSGQDAPLAVNNHPQGKNIFYCHTPPRSLYDLKEYRLSSLSTPQRLNHKAFNLFFQPLYESAIHKMDVIVANSANIQKRIKNFLRKDAIIIHPPCDTQQFHWSGQKDYYLSFARLDPLKRVDILVQAFTQMPDKRLIIASTGPELENLKKLADGKKNITFAGAVDDDQLKDLVGNAIATLYIPRDEDFGISPVESMAAGKPVLGVAEGGLLETIIPGETGILVRADPSPEDIIDAVQNLTPKRALLMRRVCEQQAANFSKDIFLEKMSALIDER
;
A
#
# COMPACT_ATOMS: atom_id res chain seq x y z
N MET A 1 -8.84 20.32 -31.60
CA MET A 1 -7.77 19.32 -31.34
C MET A 1 -8.41 18.11 -30.71
N ASN A 2 -8.19 16.91 -31.26
CA ASN A 2 -8.64 15.69 -30.56
C ASN A 2 -7.81 15.55 -29.29
N LEU A 3 -8.44 15.61 -28.14
CA LEU A 3 -7.80 15.37 -26.84
C LEU A 3 -7.49 13.88 -26.69
N ASN A 4 -6.34 13.54 -26.11
CA ASN A 4 -6.03 12.18 -25.71
C ASN A 4 -6.98 11.73 -24.60
N LYS A 5 -7.32 10.43 -24.54
CA LYS A 5 -8.32 9.91 -23.61
C LYS A 5 -7.95 10.19 -22.14
N GLY A 6 -6.74 9.83 -21.73
CA GLY A 6 -6.34 10.05 -20.33
C GLY A 6 -4.85 9.84 -20.06
N ILE A 7 -4.41 10.37 -18.92
CA ILE A 7 -3.04 10.23 -18.42
C ILE A 7 -3.05 10.06 -16.91
N VAL A 8 -2.12 9.24 -16.40
CA VAL A 8 -1.83 9.16 -14.97
C VAL A 8 -0.60 10.02 -14.65
N VAL A 9 -0.70 10.83 -13.59
CA VAL A 9 0.44 11.56 -13.02
C VAL A 9 0.78 10.93 -11.68
N HIS A 10 2.03 10.44 -11.55
CA HIS A 10 2.47 9.70 -10.36
C HIS A 10 3.78 10.25 -9.78
N ASP A 11 3.95 10.12 -8.46
CA ASP A 11 5.13 10.69 -7.79
C ASP A 11 6.44 10.04 -8.26
N SER A 12 6.54 8.71 -8.25
CA SER A 12 7.78 8.03 -8.63
C SER A 12 7.63 6.51 -8.76
N PHE A 13 8.54 5.89 -9.52
CA PHE A 13 8.73 4.45 -9.66
C PHE A 13 10.13 4.02 -9.15
N VAL A 14 10.42 4.31 -7.89
CA VAL A 14 11.74 4.04 -7.29
C VAL A 14 11.85 2.61 -6.75
N PHE A 15 10.75 2.01 -6.37
CA PHE A 15 10.65 0.62 -5.89
C PHE A 15 9.34 0.00 -6.36
N LYS A 16 9.16 -1.31 -6.12
CA LYS A 16 7.91 -2.02 -6.44
C LYS A 16 6.98 -2.01 -5.23
N GLY A 17 6.28 -0.88 -5.02
CA GLY A 17 5.28 -0.72 -3.96
C GLY A 17 3.85 -0.94 -4.45
N GLY A 18 2.89 -0.88 -3.53
CA GLY A 18 1.46 -1.02 -3.85
C GLY A 18 0.92 0.13 -4.71
N GLY A 19 1.38 1.35 -4.49
CA GLY A 19 1.00 2.52 -5.28
C GLY A 19 1.52 2.44 -6.72
N GLU A 20 2.78 2.09 -6.89
CA GLU A 20 3.41 1.88 -8.20
C GLU A 20 2.76 0.71 -8.95
N ARG A 21 2.42 -0.39 -8.25
CA ARG A 21 1.67 -1.53 -8.82
C ARG A 21 0.32 -1.07 -9.36
N LEU A 22 -0.41 -0.28 -8.59
CA LEU A 22 -1.72 0.25 -8.98
C LEU A 22 -1.62 1.10 -10.25
N VAL A 23 -0.69 2.05 -10.28
CA VAL A 23 -0.51 2.94 -11.44
C VAL A 23 -0.08 2.16 -12.68
N HIS A 24 0.88 1.22 -12.52
CA HIS A 24 1.30 0.34 -13.61
C HIS A 24 0.12 -0.49 -14.16
N THR A 25 -0.69 -1.07 -13.27
CA THR A 25 -1.90 -1.84 -13.64
C THR A 25 -2.92 -0.97 -14.37
N LEU A 26 -3.15 0.25 -13.90
CA LEU A 26 -4.10 1.20 -14.48
C LEU A 26 -3.66 1.62 -15.90
N CYS A 27 -2.39 2.01 -16.06
CA CYS A 27 -1.85 2.40 -17.37
C CYS A 27 -1.87 1.25 -18.38
N LEU A 28 -1.48 0.04 -17.94
CA LEU A 28 -1.48 -1.14 -18.79
C LEU A 28 -2.91 -1.56 -19.19
N GLY A 29 -3.83 -1.62 -18.21
CA GLY A 29 -5.18 -2.15 -18.42
C GLY A 29 -6.10 -1.21 -19.19
N LEU A 30 -5.94 0.10 -19.03
CA LEU A 30 -6.80 1.11 -19.67
C LEU A 30 -6.09 1.89 -20.79
N ASN A 31 -4.90 1.48 -21.19
CA ASN A 31 -4.10 2.13 -22.24
C ASN A 31 -3.96 3.65 -22.01
N LEU A 32 -3.55 4.03 -20.80
CA LEU A 32 -3.34 5.43 -20.41
C LEU A 32 -1.87 5.82 -20.55
N ASP A 33 -1.64 7.08 -20.88
CA ASP A 33 -0.31 7.68 -20.80
C ASP A 33 0.12 7.83 -19.33
N LEU A 34 1.41 7.96 -19.09
CA LEU A 34 2.00 8.10 -17.75
C LEU A 34 2.97 9.27 -17.71
N ALA A 35 2.80 10.16 -16.73
CA ALA A 35 3.83 11.13 -16.33
C ALA A 35 4.27 10.81 -14.90
N PHE A 36 5.57 10.79 -14.65
CA PHE A 36 6.12 10.45 -13.34
C PHE A 36 7.31 11.33 -12.98
N GLY A 37 7.49 11.52 -11.67
CA GLY A 37 8.55 12.42 -11.18
C GLY A 37 9.93 11.80 -11.19
N ALA A 38 10.02 10.48 -11.09
CA ALA A 38 11.30 9.79 -10.95
C ALA A 38 11.18 8.28 -11.17
N GLN A 39 12.25 7.66 -11.68
CA GLN A 39 12.37 6.21 -11.82
C GLN A 39 13.72 5.70 -11.31
N SER A 40 13.77 4.44 -10.85
CA SER A 40 15.02 3.73 -10.59
C SER A 40 15.01 2.35 -11.24
N GLY A 41 16.19 1.73 -11.40
CA GLY A 41 16.32 0.37 -11.96
C GLY A 41 15.69 -0.74 -11.09
N GLN A 42 15.24 -0.43 -9.87
CA GLN A 42 14.55 -1.36 -8.97
C GLN A 42 13.02 -1.27 -9.07
N GLY A 43 12.49 -0.31 -9.86
CA GLY A 43 11.06 -0.10 -10.09
C GLY A 43 10.46 -1.06 -11.13
N TYR A 44 9.26 -0.73 -11.59
CA TYR A 44 8.60 -1.42 -12.69
C TYR A 44 9.24 -1.07 -14.02
N ASP A 45 9.22 -2.02 -14.97
CA ASP A 45 9.63 -1.79 -16.36
C ASP A 45 8.53 -1.00 -17.10
N LEU A 46 8.70 0.31 -17.17
CA LEU A 46 7.74 1.21 -17.81
C LEU A 46 7.76 1.11 -19.35
N GLY A 47 8.81 0.50 -19.94
CA GLY A 47 8.90 0.30 -21.41
C GLY A 47 7.85 -0.69 -21.94
N LYS A 48 7.19 -1.44 -21.08
CA LYS A 48 6.09 -2.37 -21.44
C LYS A 48 4.71 -1.71 -21.45
N LEU A 49 4.60 -0.45 -21.04
CA LEU A 49 3.33 0.26 -21.04
C LEU A 49 2.95 0.66 -22.48
N PRO A 50 1.67 0.53 -22.85
CA PRO A 50 1.21 0.85 -24.21
C PRO A 50 1.15 2.35 -24.49
N GLY A 51 0.97 3.18 -23.44
CA GLY A 51 0.90 4.63 -23.53
C GLY A 51 2.27 5.29 -23.47
N LYS A 52 2.30 6.61 -23.70
CA LYS A 52 3.52 7.40 -23.57
C LYS A 52 3.96 7.51 -22.12
N CYS A 53 5.26 7.34 -21.86
CA CYS A 53 5.87 7.57 -20.55
C CYS A 53 6.68 8.87 -20.59
N ILE A 54 6.36 9.81 -19.69
CA ILE A 54 6.97 11.15 -19.60
C ILE A 54 7.66 11.26 -18.24
N ASP A 55 8.99 11.27 -18.25
CA ASP A 55 9.77 11.52 -17.04
C ASP A 55 9.87 13.05 -16.80
N LEU A 56 9.39 13.50 -15.66
CA LEU A 56 9.47 14.91 -15.27
C LEU A 56 10.84 15.27 -14.69
N ASP A 57 11.70 14.30 -14.44
CA ASP A 57 13.03 14.46 -13.84
C ASP A 57 13.01 15.41 -12.63
N VAL A 58 12.28 15.03 -11.60
CA VAL A 58 12.18 15.82 -10.37
C VAL A 58 13.05 15.30 -9.22
N GLN A 59 13.97 14.37 -9.53
CA GLN A 59 14.94 13.90 -8.54
C GLN A 59 15.98 14.98 -8.19
N SER A 60 16.39 15.02 -6.93
CA SER A 60 17.54 15.80 -6.47
C SER A 60 18.34 14.99 -5.46
N LYS A 61 19.67 14.98 -5.63
CA LYS A 61 20.60 14.40 -4.65
C LYS A 61 20.82 15.33 -3.44
N LEU A 62 20.54 16.63 -3.60
CA LEU A 62 20.74 17.63 -2.55
C LEU A 62 19.57 17.57 -1.56
N TRP A 63 19.89 17.27 -0.31
CA TRP A 63 18.95 17.32 0.80
C TRP A 63 18.39 18.74 0.96
N GLY A 64 17.09 18.90 1.19
CA GLY A 64 16.43 20.22 1.25
C GLY A 64 15.89 20.71 -0.09
N TRP A 65 16.60 20.51 -1.20
CA TRP A 65 16.14 20.87 -2.54
C TRP A 65 15.21 19.84 -3.18
N ARG A 66 15.20 18.60 -2.66
CA ARG A 66 14.37 17.51 -3.19
C ARG A 66 12.88 17.88 -3.23
N SER A 67 12.34 18.39 -2.12
CA SER A 67 10.92 18.77 -2.02
C SER A 67 10.59 19.98 -2.89
N VAL A 68 11.50 20.95 -2.95
CA VAL A 68 11.36 22.14 -3.80
C VAL A 68 11.36 21.74 -5.27
N LYS A 69 12.32 20.91 -5.71
CA LYS A 69 12.40 20.43 -7.10
C LYS A 69 11.15 19.63 -7.49
N ARG A 70 10.61 18.78 -6.60
CA ARG A 70 9.36 18.07 -6.84
C ARG A 70 8.18 19.03 -7.00
N TYR A 71 8.03 19.97 -6.06
CA TYR A 71 6.97 20.97 -6.13
C TYR A 71 6.99 21.73 -7.46
N TYR A 72 8.13 22.30 -7.83
CA TYR A 72 8.26 23.04 -9.10
C TYR A 72 8.10 22.12 -10.31
N GLY A 73 8.61 20.89 -10.26
CA GLY A 73 8.51 19.95 -11.37
C GLY A 73 7.07 19.60 -11.71
N PHE A 74 6.28 19.19 -10.73
CA PHE A 74 4.86 18.87 -10.94
C PHE A 74 4.03 20.10 -11.35
N ARG A 75 4.39 21.29 -10.87
CA ARG A 75 3.66 22.51 -11.19
C ARG A 75 4.05 23.11 -12.55
N GLN A 76 5.31 23.03 -12.96
CA GLN A 76 5.80 23.74 -14.15
C GLN A 76 6.01 22.86 -15.37
N LYS A 77 6.39 21.58 -15.19
CA LYS A 77 6.70 20.69 -16.30
C LYS A 77 5.48 19.93 -16.85
N THR A 78 4.30 20.15 -16.31
CA THR A 78 3.07 19.40 -16.65
C THR A 78 2.09 20.19 -17.51
N GLY A 79 2.54 21.26 -18.17
CA GLY A 79 1.70 22.09 -19.06
C GLY A 79 1.05 21.34 -20.24
N PHE A 80 1.55 20.15 -20.57
CA PHE A 80 0.97 19.26 -21.59
C PHE A 80 -0.35 18.61 -21.14
N LEU A 81 -0.69 18.63 -19.84
CA LEU A 81 -1.92 18.02 -19.30
C LEU A 81 -3.18 18.59 -19.94
N LYS A 82 -3.16 19.85 -20.37
CA LYS A 82 -4.26 20.49 -21.12
C LYS A 82 -4.70 19.77 -22.40
N ASN A 83 -3.87 18.83 -22.90
CA ASN A 83 -4.14 18.05 -24.11
C ASN A 83 -4.90 16.73 -23.80
N TYR A 84 -5.27 16.48 -22.55
CA TYR A 84 -5.96 15.28 -22.13
C TYR A 84 -7.40 15.60 -21.70
N GLN A 85 -8.29 14.61 -21.82
CA GLN A 85 -9.69 14.71 -21.35
C GLN A 85 -9.77 14.44 -19.84
N THR A 86 -9.02 13.45 -19.38
CA THR A 86 -8.99 13.03 -17.97
C THR A 86 -7.56 12.90 -17.48
N VAL A 87 -7.29 13.43 -16.31
CA VAL A 87 -6.03 13.28 -15.60
C VAL A 87 -6.29 12.59 -14.25
N ILE A 88 -5.55 11.52 -14.00
CA ILE A 88 -5.59 10.79 -12.74
C ILE A 88 -4.30 11.08 -11.96
N TYR A 89 -4.43 11.65 -10.79
CA TYR A 89 -3.30 11.96 -9.90
C TYR A 89 -3.15 10.87 -8.87
N SER A 90 -1.94 10.39 -8.66
CA SER A 90 -1.60 9.33 -7.71
C SER A 90 -0.32 9.67 -6.97
N GLY A 91 -0.39 9.76 -5.66
CA GLY A 91 0.73 10.11 -4.79
C GLY A 91 0.52 11.39 -4.00
N GLN A 92 1.59 11.89 -3.40
CA GLN A 92 1.56 13.07 -2.53
C GLN A 92 1.83 14.37 -3.31
N ASP A 93 2.77 14.35 -4.26
CA ASP A 93 3.22 15.53 -5.02
C ASP A 93 2.46 15.68 -6.35
N ALA A 94 2.02 14.59 -6.96
CA ALA A 94 1.30 14.57 -8.23
C ALA A 94 0.06 15.50 -8.27
N PRO A 95 -0.77 15.62 -7.20
CA PRO A 95 -1.91 16.54 -7.18
C PRO A 95 -1.55 18.02 -7.47
N LEU A 96 -0.32 18.44 -7.21
CA LEU A 96 0.12 19.82 -7.47
C LEU A 96 0.09 20.19 -8.95
N ALA A 97 0.04 19.21 -9.85
CA ALA A 97 -0.06 19.41 -11.29
C ALA A 97 -1.47 19.82 -11.77
N VAL A 98 -2.51 19.73 -10.91
CA VAL A 98 -3.91 20.01 -11.28
C VAL A 98 -4.12 21.42 -11.86
N ASN A 99 -3.30 22.39 -11.47
CA ASN A 99 -3.38 23.75 -11.99
C ASN A 99 -3.10 23.84 -13.51
N ASN A 100 -2.45 22.84 -14.10
CA ASN A 100 -2.13 22.76 -15.53
C ASN A 100 -3.20 21.99 -16.33
N HIS A 101 -4.29 21.56 -15.66
CA HIS A 101 -5.43 20.90 -16.28
C HIS A 101 -6.75 21.53 -15.81
N PRO A 102 -7.00 22.82 -16.17
CA PRO A 102 -8.18 23.55 -15.70
C PRO A 102 -9.49 23.16 -16.42
N GLN A 103 -9.38 22.47 -17.57
CA GLN A 103 -10.50 22.04 -18.39
C GLN A 103 -10.38 20.53 -18.64
N GLY A 104 -11.28 19.78 -18.09
CA GLY A 104 -11.30 18.34 -18.17
C GLY A 104 -11.45 17.71 -16.78
N LYS A 105 -11.55 16.38 -16.74
CA LYS A 105 -11.84 15.65 -15.53
C LYS A 105 -10.56 15.37 -14.73
N ASN A 106 -10.53 15.80 -13.48
CA ASN A 106 -9.42 15.61 -12.53
C ASN A 106 -9.81 14.59 -11.47
N ILE A 107 -9.19 13.43 -11.48
CA ILE A 107 -9.44 12.34 -10.53
C ILE A 107 -8.22 12.20 -9.63
N PHE A 108 -8.39 12.25 -8.33
CA PHE A 108 -7.33 11.96 -7.37
C PHE A 108 -7.52 10.56 -6.77
N TYR A 109 -6.63 9.62 -7.10
CA TYR A 109 -6.57 8.34 -6.42
C TYR A 109 -5.70 8.47 -5.17
N CYS A 110 -6.33 8.58 -4.02
CA CYS A 110 -5.68 8.79 -2.74
C CYS A 110 -5.33 7.46 -2.08
N HIS A 111 -4.04 7.11 -2.05
CA HIS A 111 -3.56 5.95 -1.28
C HIS A 111 -3.68 6.20 0.22
N THR A 112 -3.28 7.39 0.65
CA THR A 112 -3.47 7.93 1.99
C THR A 112 -3.17 9.45 1.96
N PRO A 113 -3.88 10.30 2.68
CA PRO A 113 -3.44 11.67 2.91
C PRO A 113 -2.04 11.67 3.56
N PRO A 114 -1.15 12.64 3.23
CA PRO A 114 0.23 12.62 3.73
C PRO A 114 0.29 12.51 5.25
N ARG A 115 0.58 11.31 5.77
CA ARG A 115 0.51 11.00 7.20
C ARG A 115 1.41 11.87 8.06
N SER A 116 2.55 12.31 7.49
CA SER A 116 3.47 13.24 8.17
C SER A 116 2.92 14.67 8.33
N LEU A 117 1.87 15.03 7.60
CA LEU A 117 1.14 16.30 7.77
C LEU A 117 0.03 16.19 8.81
N TYR A 118 -0.57 15.00 8.95
CA TYR A 118 -1.80 14.78 9.72
C TYR A 118 -1.57 13.81 10.91
N ASP A 119 -1.99 12.58 10.79
CA ASP A 119 -2.11 11.61 11.90
C ASP A 119 -0.76 11.13 12.47
N LEU A 120 0.29 11.02 11.66
CA LEU A 120 1.63 10.62 12.12
C LEU A 120 2.61 11.80 12.26
N LYS A 121 2.11 13.04 12.33
CA LYS A 121 2.95 14.24 12.44
C LYS A 121 3.86 14.18 13.66
N GLU A 122 3.31 13.92 14.84
CA GLU A 122 4.08 13.86 16.09
C GLU A 122 5.05 12.67 16.10
N TYR A 123 4.59 11.50 15.64
CA TYR A 123 5.46 10.32 15.48
C TYR A 123 6.65 10.62 14.55
N ARG A 124 6.41 11.30 13.42
CA ARG A 124 7.49 11.69 12.50
C ARG A 124 8.45 12.69 13.15
N LEU A 125 7.92 13.69 13.84
CA LEU A 125 8.74 14.70 14.52
C LEU A 125 9.58 14.08 15.63
N SER A 126 9.09 13.10 16.38
CA SER A 126 9.85 12.45 17.47
C SER A 126 11.08 11.68 16.94
N SER A 127 11.04 11.17 15.71
CA SER A 127 12.14 10.43 15.08
C SER A 127 13.22 11.32 14.44
N LEU A 128 13.07 12.66 14.46
CA LEU A 128 13.98 13.60 13.80
C LEU A 128 14.84 14.36 14.81
N SER A 129 16.07 14.70 14.41
CA SER A 129 16.93 15.64 15.16
C SER A 129 16.34 17.06 15.15
N THR A 130 16.75 17.90 16.08
CA THR A 130 16.21 19.28 16.22
C THR A 130 16.28 20.10 14.92
N PRO A 131 17.40 20.16 14.16
CA PRO A 131 17.44 20.86 12.87
C PRO A 131 16.49 20.26 11.84
N GLN A 132 16.39 18.92 11.80
CA GLN A 132 15.47 18.22 10.89
C GLN A 132 14.01 18.50 11.23
N ARG A 133 13.66 18.58 12.53
CA ARG A 133 12.30 18.94 12.99
C ARG A 133 11.90 20.33 12.51
N LEU A 134 12.81 21.31 12.67
CA LEU A 134 12.53 22.69 12.25
C LEU A 134 12.29 22.76 10.74
N ASN A 135 13.18 22.14 9.96
CA ASN A 135 13.03 22.07 8.51
C ASN A 135 11.72 21.35 8.09
N HIS A 136 11.39 20.25 8.74
CA HIS A 136 10.15 19.51 8.45
C HIS A 136 8.90 20.34 8.79
N LYS A 137 8.90 21.06 9.92
CA LYS A 137 7.80 21.98 10.28
C LYS A 137 7.65 23.11 9.26
N ALA A 138 8.75 23.74 8.84
CA ALA A 138 8.74 24.78 7.82
C ALA A 138 8.22 24.24 6.46
N PHE A 139 8.66 23.05 6.06
CA PHE A 139 8.16 22.40 4.85
C PHE A 139 6.65 22.11 4.95
N ASN A 140 6.19 21.57 6.06
CA ASN A 140 4.76 21.27 6.25
C ASN A 140 3.92 22.55 6.19
N LEU A 141 4.36 23.64 6.81
CA LEU A 141 3.66 24.92 6.78
C LEU A 141 3.52 25.47 5.35
N PHE A 142 4.54 25.26 4.51
CA PHE A 142 4.52 25.65 3.09
C PHE A 142 3.70 24.68 2.23
N PHE A 143 3.90 23.38 2.41
CA PHE A 143 3.36 22.35 1.52
C PHE A 143 1.86 22.09 1.76
N GLN A 144 1.42 22.08 3.02
CA GLN A 144 0.05 21.70 3.39
C GLN A 144 -1.02 22.57 2.67
N PRO A 145 -0.97 23.92 2.70
CA PRO A 145 -1.98 24.73 2.02
C PRO A 145 -1.97 24.55 0.50
N LEU A 146 -0.82 24.27 -0.09
CA LEU A 146 -0.71 24.02 -1.53
C LEU A 146 -1.32 22.68 -1.91
N TYR A 147 -1.06 21.65 -1.10
CA TYR A 147 -1.64 20.33 -1.28
C TYR A 147 -3.17 20.37 -1.11
N GLU A 148 -3.67 20.97 -0.02
CA GLU A 148 -5.11 21.10 0.22
C GLU A 148 -5.81 21.90 -0.90
N SER A 149 -5.21 23.01 -1.37
CA SER A 149 -5.71 23.77 -2.51
C SER A 149 -5.77 22.94 -3.79
N ALA A 150 -4.78 22.07 -4.03
CA ALA A 150 -4.78 21.18 -5.18
C ALA A 150 -5.90 20.11 -5.07
N ILE A 151 -6.06 19.52 -3.88
CA ILE A 151 -7.13 18.52 -3.64
C ILE A 151 -8.52 19.14 -3.79
N HIS A 152 -8.70 20.42 -3.41
CA HIS A 152 -9.98 21.10 -3.57
C HIS A 152 -10.40 21.30 -5.04
N LYS A 153 -9.46 21.20 -5.99
CA LYS A 153 -9.71 21.32 -7.44
C LYS A 153 -9.98 19.98 -8.12
N MET A 154 -9.93 18.87 -7.38
CA MET A 154 -10.26 17.55 -7.93
C MET A 154 -11.78 17.43 -8.07
N ASP A 155 -12.22 16.92 -9.23
CA ASP A 155 -13.64 16.66 -9.51
C ASP A 155 -14.10 15.41 -8.75
N VAL A 156 -13.25 14.39 -8.70
CA VAL A 156 -13.51 13.14 -7.98
C VAL A 156 -12.29 12.74 -7.15
N ILE A 157 -12.54 12.33 -5.93
CA ILE A 157 -11.52 11.71 -5.07
C ILE A 157 -11.89 10.24 -4.86
N VAL A 158 -10.93 9.37 -5.14
CA VAL A 158 -11.02 7.92 -4.93
C VAL A 158 -10.19 7.56 -3.71
N ALA A 159 -10.80 6.90 -2.74
CA ALA A 159 -10.13 6.30 -1.59
C ALA A 159 -9.88 4.82 -1.87
N ASN A 160 -8.71 4.30 -1.47
CA ASN A 160 -8.39 2.89 -1.60
C ASN A 160 -9.14 1.99 -0.58
N SER A 161 -9.78 2.57 0.43
CA SER A 161 -10.48 1.87 1.51
C SER A 161 -11.44 2.81 2.25
N ALA A 162 -12.37 2.26 3.03
CA ALA A 162 -13.22 3.06 3.94
C ALA A 162 -12.38 3.75 5.04
N ASN A 163 -11.28 3.13 5.46
CA ASN A 163 -10.32 3.77 6.36
C ASN A 163 -9.77 5.06 5.76
N ILE A 164 -9.32 5.02 4.50
CA ILE A 164 -8.80 6.20 3.81
C ILE A 164 -9.90 7.21 3.47
N GLN A 165 -11.11 6.75 3.12
CA GLN A 165 -12.27 7.63 2.96
C GLN A 165 -12.53 8.47 4.22
N LYS A 166 -12.48 7.84 5.41
CA LYS A 166 -12.62 8.55 6.70
C LYS A 166 -11.49 9.57 6.92
N ARG A 167 -10.24 9.21 6.59
CA ARG A 167 -9.11 10.14 6.69
C ARG A 167 -9.26 11.33 5.74
N ILE A 168 -9.66 11.11 4.50
CA ILE A 168 -9.94 12.17 3.53
C ILE A 168 -11.01 13.12 4.09
N LYS A 169 -12.11 12.59 4.61
CA LYS A 169 -13.16 13.39 5.22
C LYS A 169 -12.65 14.20 6.41
N ASN A 170 -11.89 13.58 7.29
CA ASN A 170 -11.39 14.22 8.52
C ASN A 170 -10.33 15.28 8.26
N PHE A 171 -9.36 15.01 7.39
CA PHE A 171 -8.21 15.87 7.17
C PHE A 171 -8.39 16.87 6.03
N LEU A 172 -9.05 16.45 4.95
CA LEU A 172 -9.19 17.24 3.73
C LEU A 172 -10.60 17.84 3.55
N ARG A 173 -11.56 17.47 4.43
CA ARG A 173 -12.94 17.93 4.38
C ARG A 173 -13.64 17.67 3.03
N LYS A 174 -13.25 16.60 2.35
CA LYS A 174 -13.78 16.16 1.06
C LYS A 174 -14.47 14.81 1.21
N ASP A 175 -15.45 14.58 0.34
CA ASP A 175 -16.02 13.25 0.15
C ASP A 175 -15.20 12.48 -0.88
N ALA A 176 -15.17 11.16 -0.76
CA ALA A 176 -14.46 10.27 -1.68
C ALA A 176 -15.31 9.02 -1.94
N ILE A 177 -15.18 8.46 -3.13
CA ILE A 177 -15.72 7.12 -3.46
C ILE A 177 -14.66 6.06 -3.16
N ILE A 178 -15.09 4.83 -2.88
CA ILE A 178 -14.17 3.74 -2.60
C ILE A 178 -13.97 2.89 -3.85
N ILE A 179 -12.72 2.80 -4.32
CA ILE A 179 -12.28 1.80 -5.30
C ILE A 179 -11.03 1.14 -4.71
N HIS A 180 -11.16 -0.11 -4.28
CA HIS A 180 -10.06 -0.86 -3.68
C HIS A 180 -8.92 -1.05 -4.68
N PRO A 181 -7.64 -1.10 -4.22
CA PRO A 181 -6.50 -1.26 -5.10
C PRO A 181 -6.49 -2.65 -5.77
N PRO A 182 -5.91 -2.77 -6.97
CA PRO A 182 -5.85 -4.04 -7.66
C PRO A 182 -4.93 -5.02 -6.94
N CYS A 183 -5.44 -6.20 -6.62
CA CYS A 183 -4.64 -7.32 -6.16
C CYS A 183 -4.52 -8.34 -7.29
N ASP A 184 -3.31 -8.83 -7.53
CA ASP A 184 -3.08 -9.87 -8.54
C ASP A 184 -3.41 -11.25 -7.96
N THR A 185 -4.72 -11.47 -7.76
CA THR A 185 -5.23 -12.68 -7.10
C THR A 185 -4.95 -13.94 -7.91
N GLN A 186 -4.70 -13.81 -9.22
CA GLN A 186 -4.39 -14.94 -10.09
C GLN A 186 -2.95 -15.45 -9.96
N GLN A 187 -2.06 -14.73 -9.28
CA GLN A 187 -0.67 -15.18 -9.07
C GLN A 187 -0.48 -15.99 -7.78
N PHE A 188 -1.42 -15.87 -6.84
CA PHE A 188 -1.35 -16.58 -5.57
C PHE A 188 -2.30 -17.76 -5.57
N HIS A 189 -1.76 -18.97 -5.41
CA HIS A 189 -2.52 -20.21 -5.45
C HIS A 189 -2.25 -21.07 -4.22
N TRP A 190 -3.23 -21.83 -3.83
CA TRP A 190 -3.05 -22.86 -2.83
C TRP A 190 -2.15 -23.99 -3.39
N SER A 191 -0.99 -24.19 -2.78
CA SER A 191 -0.01 -25.22 -3.17
C SER A 191 0.03 -26.40 -2.20
N GLY A 192 -0.58 -26.25 -1.03
CA GLY A 192 -0.60 -27.25 0.03
C GLY A 192 -0.73 -26.63 1.41
N GLN A 193 -0.40 -27.38 2.43
CA GLN A 193 -0.30 -26.88 3.81
C GLN A 193 0.84 -27.59 4.52
N LYS A 194 1.96 -26.88 4.69
CA LYS A 194 3.09 -27.29 5.50
C LYS A 194 2.89 -26.79 6.94
N ASP A 195 3.75 -27.20 7.83
CA ASP A 195 3.65 -26.91 9.26
C ASP A 195 4.37 -25.58 9.61
N TYR A 196 3.85 -24.44 9.13
CA TYR A 196 4.33 -23.11 9.52
C TYR A 196 3.29 -22.01 9.31
N TYR A 197 3.42 -20.96 10.11
CA TYR A 197 2.79 -19.66 9.91
C TYR A 197 3.77 -18.73 9.21
N LEU A 198 3.27 -17.78 8.41
CA LEU A 198 4.10 -16.90 7.60
C LEU A 198 3.82 -15.42 7.88
N SER A 199 4.87 -14.62 8.05
CA SER A 199 4.80 -13.16 7.97
C SER A 199 5.71 -12.67 6.86
N PHE A 200 5.18 -11.86 5.93
CA PHE A 200 5.95 -11.24 4.84
C PHE A 200 5.79 -9.71 4.80
N ALA A 201 5.37 -9.14 5.94
CA ALA A 201 5.35 -7.70 6.13
C ALA A 201 6.77 -7.13 6.14
N ARG A 202 6.97 -5.95 5.54
CA ARG A 202 8.24 -5.24 5.66
C ARG A 202 8.60 -5.02 7.14
N LEU A 203 9.86 -5.24 7.49
CA LEU A 203 10.31 -5.18 8.88
C LEU A 203 10.56 -3.73 9.31
N ASP A 204 9.47 -2.98 9.49
CA ASP A 204 9.47 -1.65 10.08
C ASP A 204 8.57 -1.61 11.35
N PRO A 205 8.77 -0.64 12.26
CA PRO A 205 8.07 -0.61 13.55
C PRO A 205 6.53 -0.62 13.43
N LEU A 206 5.97 -0.03 12.36
CA LEU A 206 4.52 0.04 12.18
C LEU A 206 3.91 -1.32 11.78
N LYS A 207 4.73 -2.29 11.35
CA LYS A 207 4.27 -3.65 11.02
C LYS A 207 4.24 -4.60 12.21
N ARG A 208 4.80 -4.19 13.36
CA ARG A 208 4.71 -4.89 14.66
C ARG A 208 5.11 -6.37 14.61
N VAL A 209 6.10 -6.72 13.77
CA VAL A 209 6.59 -8.10 13.65
C VAL A 209 7.28 -8.57 14.95
N ASP A 210 7.74 -7.63 15.77
CA ASP A 210 8.27 -7.88 17.11
C ASP A 210 7.27 -8.60 18.02
N ILE A 211 5.99 -8.23 18.00
CA ILE A 211 4.93 -8.90 18.77
C ILE A 211 4.75 -10.35 18.30
N LEU A 212 4.82 -10.60 16.98
CA LEU A 212 4.78 -11.97 16.44
C LEU A 212 5.97 -12.79 16.92
N VAL A 213 7.19 -12.23 16.86
CA VAL A 213 8.39 -12.90 17.36
C VAL A 213 8.26 -13.22 18.84
N GLN A 214 7.84 -12.26 19.69
CA GLN A 214 7.63 -12.47 21.12
C GLN A 214 6.62 -13.59 21.40
N ALA A 215 5.51 -13.64 20.67
CA ALA A 215 4.52 -14.71 20.81
C ALA A 215 5.11 -16.08 20.44
N PHE A 216 5.82 -16.18 19.32
CA PHE A 216 6.39 -17.46 18.87
C PHE A 216 7.59 -17.93 19.70
N THR A 217 8.31 -17.07 20.40
CA THR A 217 9.31 -17.51 21.38
C THR A 217 8.70 -18.33 22.52
N GLN A 218 7.40 -18.13 22.80
CA GLN A 218 6.63 -18.82 23.83
C GLN A 218 5.88 -20.06 23.30
N MET A 219 5.87 -20.29 21.99
CA MET A 219 5.21 -21.45 21.33
C MET A 219 6.25 -22.29 20.56
N PRO A 220 7.12 -23.08 21.26
CA PRO A 220 8.20 -23.82 20.61
C PRO A 220 7.71 -24.92 19.65
N ASP A 221 6.46 -25.35 19.76
CA ASP A 221 5.78 -26.32 18.89
C ASP A 221 5.17 -25.69 17.62
N LYS A 222 5.16 -24.38 17.50
CA LYS A 222 4.66 -23.64 16.32
C LYS A 222 5.82 -23.00 15.55
N ARG A 223 5.83 -23.15 14.24
CA ARG A 223 6.87 -22.59 13.36
C ARG A 223 6.42 -21.27 12.74
N LEU A 224 7.27 -20.26 12.82
CA LEU A 224 7.10 -18.97 12.16
C LEU A 224 8.21 -18.78 11.09
N ILE A 225 7.80 -18.47 9.87
CA ILE A 225 8.71 -17.97 8.82
C ILE A 225 8.46 -16.47 8.63
N ILE A 226 9.54 -15.68 8.63
CA ILE A 226 9.53 -14.23 8.37
C ILE A 226 10.27 -14.02 7.05
N ALA A 227 9.51 -13.77 5.97
CA ALA A 227 10.02 -13.65 4.60
C ALA A 227 10.01 -12.18 4.16
N SER A 228 10.88 -11.38 4.76
CA SER A 228 11.03 -9.96 4.44
C SER A 228 12.31 -9.38 5.02
N THR A 229 12.58 -8.12 4.66
CA THR A 229 13.68 -7.31 5.20
C THR A 229 13.18 -5.94 5.69
N GLY A 230 14.03 -5.22 6.38
CA GLY A 230 13.74 -3.87 6.86
C GLY A 230 14.65 -3.46 8.01
N PRO A 231 14.50 -2.22 8.50
CA PRO A 231 15.37 -1.67 9.54
C PRO A 231 15.35 -2.46 10.86
N GLU A 232 14.25 -3.18 11.15
CA GLU A 232 14.10 -3.95 12.39
C GLU A 232 14.70 -5.35 12.34
N LEU A 233 15.25 -5.82 11.20
CA LEU A 233 15.70 -7.21 11.02
C LEU A 233 16.65 -7.67 12.14
N GLU A 234 17.68 -6.89 12.46
CA GLU A 234 18.67 -7.27 13.46
C GLU A 234 18.11 -7.25 14.90
N ASN A 235 17.18 -6.34 15.18
CA ASN A 235 16.47 -6.29 16.46
C ASN A 235 15.57 -7.53 16.63
N LEU A 236 14.85 -7.91 15.58
CA LEU A 236 13.98 -9.08 15.57
C LEU A 236 14.75 -10.40 15.70
N LYS A 237 15.93 -10.52 15.08
CA LYS A 237 16.81 -11.67 15.26
C LYS A 237 17.30 -11.80 16.71
N LYS A 238 17.70 -10.69 17.34
CA LYS A 238 18.06 -10.66 18.77
C LYS A 238 16.89 -11.04 19.65
N LEU A 239 15.70 -10.56 19.34
CA LEU A 239 14.47 -10.87 20.09
C LEU A 239 14.10 -12.36 19.99
N ALA A 240 14.36 -13.00 18.87
CA ALA A 240 14.15 -14.42 18.66
C ALA A 240 15.14 -15.30 19.47
N ASP A 241 16.27 -14.74 19.93
CA ASP A 241 17.27 -15.39 20.79
C ASP A 241 17.61 -16.83 20.39
N GLY A 242 17.88 -17.05 19.11
CA GLY A 242 18.25 -18.36 18.56
C GLY A 242 17.16 -19.44 18.61
N LYS A 243 15.90 -19.09 18.85
CA LYS A 243 14.76 -20.02 18.83
C LYS A 243 14.63 -20.72 17.50
N LYS A 244 14.72 -22.04 17.46
CA LYS A 244 14.76 -22.87 16.24
C LYS A 244 13.43 -22.89 15.46
N ASN A 245 12.34 -22.55 16.12
CA ASN A 245 11.00 -22.48 15.53
C ASN A 245 10.73 -21.17 14.78
N ILE A 246 11.64 -20.18 14.82
CA ILE A 246 11.53 -18.91 14.12
C ILE A 246 12.62 -18.84 13.04
N THR A 247 12.21 -18.68 11.79
CA THR A 247 13.11 -18.64 10.64
C THR A 247 13.00 -17.28 9.94
N PHE A 248 14.11 -16.59 9.76
CA PHE A 248 14.20 -15.36 8.96
C PHE A 248 14.70 -15.73 7.56
N ALA A 249 13.79 -15.78 6.58
CA ALA A 249 14.12 -16.10 5.19
C ALA A 249 14.77 -14.93 4.43
N GLY A 250 14.73 -13.71 5.00
CA GLY A 250 15.26 -12.52 4.34
C GLY A 250 14.40 -12.03 3.17
N ALA A 251 15.03 -11.35 2.22
CA ALA A 251 14.38 -11.00 0.97
C ALA A 251 14.20 -12.26 0.12
N VAL A 252 12.96 -12.52 -0.27
CA VAL A 252 12.60 -13.61 -1.19
C VAL A 252 12.14 -12.99 -2.51
N ASP A 253 12.33 -13.70 -3.61
CA ASP A 253 11.77 -13.31 -4.90
C ASP A 253 10.25 -13.59 -4.97
N ASP A 254 9.61 -13.13 -6.04
CA ASP A 254 8.15 -13.23 -6.20
C ASP A 254 7.68 -14.70 -6.23
N ASP A 255 8.45 -15.62 -6.83
CA ASP A 255 8.05 -17.03 -6.94
C ASP A 255 8.26 -17.78 -5.62
N GLN A 256 9.34 -17.48 -4.90
CA GLN A 256 9.56 -17.96 -3.54
C GLN A 256 8.48 -17.48 -2.57
N LEU A 257 8.07 -16.20 -2.70
CA LEU A 257 6.99 -15.66 -1.87
C LEU A 257 5.66 -16.38 -2.13
N LYS A 258 5.30 -16.61 -3.40
CA LYS A 258 4.09 -17.35 -3.78
C LYS A 258 4.10 -18.78 -3.23
N ASP A 259 5.25 -19.48 -3.30
CA ASP A 259 5.38 -20.82 -2.73
C ASP A 259 5.22 -20.81 -1.20
N LEU A 260 5.88 -19.86 -0.51
CA LEU A 260 5.74 -19.70 0.93
C LEU A 260 4.30 -19.39 1.35
N VAL A 261 3.63 -18.46 0.66
CA VAL A 261 2.23 -18.14 0.94
C VAL A 261 1.34 -19.36 0.64
N GLY A 262 1.50 -19.99 -0.54
CA GLY A 262 0.68 -21.11 -0.98
C GLY A 262 0.77 -22.36 -0.11
N ASN A 263 1.83 -22.51 0.69
CA ASN A 263 2.07 -23.67 1.57
C ASN A 263 1.91 -23.37 3.07
N ALA A 264 1.69 -22.12 3.49
CA ALA A 264 1.52 -21.77 4.90
C ALA A 264 0.23 -22.36 5.50
N ILE A 265 0.15 -22.49 6.83
CA ILE A 265 -1.10 -22.72 7.55
C ILE A 265 -1.98 -21.47 7.42
N ALA A 266 -1.42 -20.33 7.76
CA ALA A 266 -2.04 -19.00 7.73
C ALA A 266 -0.94 -17.93 7.61
N THR A 267 -1.32 -16.72 7.23
CA THR A 267 -0.41 -15.58 7.28
C THR A 267 -0.74 -14.68 8.46
N LEU A 268 0.29 -14.01 8.99
CA LEU A 268 0.20 -13.14 10.15
C LEU A 268 0.53 -11.70 9.72
N TYR A 269 -0.43 -10.80 9.85
CA TYR A 269 -0.29 -9.42 9.42
C TYR A 269 -1.00 -8.48 10.40
N ILE A 270 -0.22 -7.85 11.31
CA ILE A 270 -0.73 -7.04 12.42
C ILE A 270 -0.23 -5.59 12.41
N PRO A 271 -0.25 -4.89 11.26
CA PRO A 271 0.27 -3.53 11.16
C PRO A 271 -0.54 -2.56 12.01
N ARG A 272 0.05 -1.42 12.37
CA ARG A 272 -0.67 -0.31 12.98
C ARG A 272 -1.34 0.52 11.90
N ASP A 273 -2.66 0.61 11.95
CA ASP A 273 -3.51 1.49 11.15
C ASP A 273 -3.17 1.41 9.64
N GLU A 274 -3.30 0.19 9.09
CA GLU A 274 -3.04 -0.10 7.68
C GLU A 274 -4.03 0.61 6.77
N ASP A 275 -3.55 1.12 5.65
CA ASP A 275 -4.40 1.86 4.70
C ASP A 275 -5.43 0.95 4.03
N PHE A 276 -5.01 -0.23 3.55
CA PHE A 276 -5.89 -1.23 2.94
C PHE A 276 -5.49 -2.67 3.32
N GLY A 277 -4.22 -3.05 3.10
CA GLY A 277 -3.72 -4.40 3.35
C GLY A 277 -3.78 -5.31 2.12
N ILE A 278 -2.90 -5.10 1.14
CA ILE A 278 -2.78 -5.96 -0.04
C ILE A 278 -2.33 -7.38 0.36
N SER A 279 -1.39 -7.50 1.30
CA SER A 279 -0.86 -8.80 1.74
C SER A 279 -1.93 -9.76 2.29
N PRO A 280 -2.91 -9.33 3.11
CA PRO A 280 -4.08 -10.14 3.44
C PRO A 280 -4.84 -10.68 2.23
N VAL A 281 -5.06 -9.85 1.20
CA VAL A 281 -5.77 -10.28 -0.01
C VAL A 281 -4.95 -11.31 -0.80
N GLU A 282 -3.63 -11.10 -0.94
CA GLU A 282 -2.71 -12.06 -1.57
C GLU A 282 -2.71 -13.41 -0.83
N SER A 283 -2.76 -13.37 0.50
CA SER A 283 -2.88 -14.57 1.34
C SER A 283 -4.19 -15.30 1.10
N MET A 284 -5.30 -14.58 1.13
CA MET A 284 -6.64 -15.16 0.89
C MET A 284 -6.78 -15.69 -0.54
N ALA A 285 -6.15 -15.06 -1.54
CA ALA A 285 -6.12 -15.59 -2.91
C ALA A 285 -5.46 -16.98 -2.99
N ALA A 286 -4.43 -17.23 -2.15
CA ALA A 286 -3.84 -18.55 -1.98
C ALA A 286 -4.67 -19.47 -1.06
N GLY A 287 -5.89 -19.10 -0.70
CA GLY A 287 -6.74 -19.88 0.20
C GLY A 287 -6.22 -19.91 1.65
N LYS A 288 -5.40 -18.93 2.06
CA LYS A 288 -4.81 -18.88 3.39
C LYS A 288 -5.54 -17.85 4.26
N PRO A 289 -6.08 -18.25 5.41
CA PRO A 289 -6.66 -17.30 6.35
C PRO A 289 -5.59 -16.39 6.93
N VAL A 290 -6.02 -15.23 7.39
CA VAL A 290 -5.15 -14.20 7.92
C VAL A 290 -5.41 -13.98 9.41
N LEU A 291 -4.36 -13.98 10.23
CA LEU A 291 -4.40 -13.40 11.55
C LEU A 291 -4.03 -11.92 11.41
N GLY A 292 -4.97 -11.05 11.65
CA GLY A 292 -4.83 -9.60 11.54
C GLY A 292 -5.26 -8.87 12.81
N VAL A 293 -5.30 -7.55 12.73
CA VAL A 293 -5.79 -6.66 13.80
C VAL A 293 -7.09 -5.99 13.41
N ALA A 294 -7.94 -5.71 14.40
CA ALA A 294 -9.24 -5.07 14.22
C ALA A 294 -9.08 -3.55 14.03
N GLU A 295 -8.27 -3.13 13.05
CA GLU A 295 -8.09 -1.72 12.72
C GLU A 295 -7.75 -1.50 11.23
N GLY A 296 -7.95 -0.28 10.78
CA GLY A 296 -7.58 0.14 9.43
C GLY A 296 -8.31 -0.60 8.32
N GLY A 297 -7.67 -0.78 7.19
CA GLY A 297 -8.21 -1.47 6.02
C GLY A 297 -8.39 -2.98 6.21
N LEU A 298 -7.83 -3.58 7.28
CA LEU A 298 -8.03 -5.00 7.56
C LEU A 298 -9.48 -5.34 7.93
N LEU A 299 -10.23 -4.36 8.44
CA LEU A 299 -11.66 -4.50 8.70
C LEU A 299 -12.51 -4.67 7.43
N GLU A 300 -11.96 -4.32 6.28
CA GLU A 300 -12.62 -4.45 4.97
C GLU A 300 -12.18 -5.71 4.22
N THR A 301 -10.94 -6.15 4.45
CA THR A 301 -10.37 -7.28 3.73
C THR A 301 -10.63 -8.61 4.41
N ILE A 302 -10.60 -8.66 5.75
CA ILE A 302 -10.74 -9.89 6.53
C ILE A 302 -12.15 -9.98 7.13
N ILE A 303 -12.82 -11.11 6.91
CA ILE A 303 -14.11 -11.45 7.53
C ILE A 303 -13.81 -12.30 8.76
N PRO A 304 -14.02 -11.77 9.99
CA PRO A 304 -13.68 -12.50 11.22
C PRO A 304 -14.42 -13.84 11.33
N GLY A 305 -13.67 -14.90 11.60
CA GLY A 305 -14.21 -16.27 11.73
C GLY A 305 -14.38 -17.02 10.40
N GLU A 306 -14.39 -16.33 9.25
CA GLU A 306 -14.58 -16.91 7.92
C GLU A 306 -13.29 -16.89 7.07
N THR A 307 -12.59 -15.75 7.01
CA THR A 307 -11.34 -15.63 6.25
C THR A 307 -10.12 -15.35 7.12
N GLY A 308 -10.31 -15.29 8.44
CA GLY A 308 -9.23 -15.08 9.39
C GLY A 308 -9.71 -14.80 10.80
N ILE A 309 -8.76 -14.40 11.63
CA ILE A 309 -9.00 -13.94 13.01
C ILE A 309 -8.49 -12.51 13.11
N LEU A 310 -9.31 -11.61 13.66
CA LEU A 310 -8.90 -10.26 14.02
C LEU A 310 -8.73 -10.17 15.54
N VAL A 311 -7.50 -9.91 15.98
CA VAL A 311 -7.21 -9.54 17.38
C VAL A 311 -7.45 -8.04 17.59
N ARG A 312 -7.43 -7.58 18.84
CA ARG A 312 -7.60 -6.15 19.15
C ARG A 312 -6.57 -5.26 18.42
N ALA A 313 -6.88 -3.99 18.23
CA ALA A 313 -6.07 -3.02 17.48
C ALA A 313 -4.63 -2.86 18.03
N ASP A 314 -4.44 -2.93 19.35
CA ASP A 314 -3.12 -2.92 20.01
C ASP A 314 -2.89 -4.26 20.71
N PRO A 315 -2.46 -5.31 19.98
CA PRO A 315 -2.37 -6.66 20.51
C PRO A 315 -1.14 -6.83 21.38
N SER A 316 -1.26 -7.69 22.39
CA SER A 316 -0.13 -8.23 23.13
C SER A 316 0.35 -9.55 22.52
N PRO A 317 1.52 -10.08 22.93
CA PRO A 317 1.94 -11.42 22.54
C PRO A 317 0.94 -12.51 22.90
N GLU A 318 0.24 -12.39 24.03
CA GLU A 318 -0.79 -13.32 24.50
C GLU A 318 -2.00 -13.36 23.56
N ASP A 319 -2.44 -12.21 23.05
CA ASP A 319 -3.52 -12.14 22.04
C ASP A 319 -3.14 -12.91 20.76
N ILE A 320 -1.87 -12.86 20.37
CA ILE A 320 -1.35 -13.61 19.21
C ILE A 320 -1.28 -15.11 19.51
N ILE A 321 -0.83 -15.49 20.71
CA ILE A 321 -0.78 -16.90 21.15
C ILE A 321 -2.18 -17.50 21.07
N ASP A 322 -3.16 -16.87 21.70
CA ASP A 322 -4.55 -17.31 21.69
C ASP A 322 -5.12 -17.44 20.27
N ALA A 323 -4.84 -16.45 19.42
CA ALA A 323 -5.29 -16.47 18.05
C ALA A 323 -4.64 -17.59 17.23
N VAL A 324 -3.33 -17.84 17.38
CA VAL A 324 -2.61 -18.93 16.71
C VAL A 324 -3.10 -20.30 17.19
N GLN A 325 -3.37 -20.47 18.49
CA GLN A 325 -3.95 -21.69 19.04
C GLN A 325 -5.34 -21.97 18.46
N ASN A 326 -6.13 -20.93 18.23
CA ASN A 326 -7.46 -21.03 17.61
C ASN A 326 -7.40 -21.21 16.10
N LEU A 327 -6.36 -20.72 15.41
CA LEU A 327 -6.17 -20.85 13.96
C LEU A 327 -5.36 -22.12 13.63
N THR A 328 -5.91 -23.27 14.03
CA THR A 328 -5.27 -24.58 13.80
C THR A 328 -5.17 -24.92 12.30
N PRO A 329 -4.26 -25.84 11.91
CA PRO A 329 -4.16 -26.33 10.54
C PRO A 329 -5.50 -26.81 9.95
N LYS A 330 -6.29 -27.54 10.75
CA LYS A 330 -7.62 -28.04 10.35
C LYS A 330 -8.60 -26.89 10.11
N ARG A 331 -8.63 -25.90 11.01
CA ARG A 331 -9.51 -24.72 10.87
C ARG A 331 -9.12 -23.88 9.67
N ALA A 332 -7.83 -23.69 9.44
CA ALA A 332 -7.31 -22.97 8.27
C ALA A 332 -7.76 -23.59 6.94
N LEU A 333 -7.73 -24.94 6.85
CA LEU A 333 -8.22 -25.66 5.65
C LEU A 333 -9.73 -25.45 5.42
N LEU A 334 -10.53 -25.37 6.47
CA LEU A 334 -11.97 -25.11 6.33
C LEU A 334 -12.27 -23.70 5.78
N MET A 335 -11.42 -22.74 6.07
CA MET A 335 -11.56 -21.35 5.62
C MET A 335 -11.13 -21.13 4.16
N ARG A 336 -10.42 -22.08 3.54
CA ARG A 336 -9.78 -21.95 2.23
C ARG A 336 -10.69 -21.33 1.16
N ARG A 337 -11.83 -21.96 0.88
CA ARG A 337 -12.73 -21.54 -0.20
C ARG A 337 -13.30 -20.15 0.02
N VAL A 338 -13.63 -19.81 1.25
CA VAL A 338 -14.16 -18.49 1.60
C VAL A 338 -13.07 -17.43 1.46
N CYS A 339 -11.81 -17.75 1.78
CA CYS A 339 -10.65 -16.87 1.53
C CYS A 339 -10.51 -16.59 0.02
N GLU A 340 -10.51 -17.63 -0.83
CA GLU A 340 -10.40 -17.49 -2.29
C GLU A 340 -11.56 -16.62 -2.86
N GLN A 341 -12.78 -16.82 -2.39
CA GLN A 341 -13.95 -16.02 -2.79
C GLN A 341 -13.85 -14.57 -2.33
N GLN A 342 -13.42 -14.31 -1.09
CA GLN A 342 -13.24 -12.96 -0.59
C GLN A 342 -12.14 -12.21 -1.36
N ALA A 343 -11.03 -12.86 -1.66
CA ALA A 343 -9.94 -12.27 -2.43
C ALA A 343 -10.37 -11.85 -3.85
N ALA A 344 -11.28 -12.61 -4.48
CA ALA A 344 -11.77 -12.30 -5.81
C ALA A 344 -12.48 -10.94 -5.91
N ASN A 345 -13.07 -10.44 -4.80
CA ASN A 345 -13.69 -9.11 -4.73
C ASN A 345 -12.69 -7.96 -4.90
N PHE A 346 -11.40 -8.23 -4.77
CA PHE A 346 -10.32 -7.25 -4.88
C PHE A 346 -9.46 -7.49 -6.13
N SER A 347 -9.99 -8.21 -7.12
CA SER A 347 -9.25 -8.55 -8.32
C SER A 347 -8.91 -7.33 -9.16
N LYS A 348 -7.88 -7.47 -9.98
CA LYS A 348 -7.45 -6.48 -10.96
C LYS A 348 -8.58 -6.10 -11.92
N ASP A 349 -9.40 -7.06 -12.35
CA ASP A 349 -10.46 -6.83 -13.31
C ASP A 349 -11.57 -5.93 -12.73
N ILE A 350 -11.99 -6.18 -11.48
CA ILE A 350 -12.97 -5.32 -10.77
C ILE A 350 -12.41 -3.89 -10.58
N PHE A 351 -11.13 -3.76 -10.27
CA PHE A 351 -10.51 -2.44 -10.17
C PHE A 351 -10.53 -1.70 -11.51
N LEU A 352 -10.14 -2.34 -12.60
CA LEU A 352 -10.10 -1.75 -13.93
C LEU A 352 -11.49 -1.38 -14.43
N GLU A 353 -12.50 -2.24 -14.20
CA GLU A 353 -13.89 -1.97 -14.54
C GLU A 353 -14.39 -0.69 -13.85
N LYS A 354 -14.21 -0.59 -12.51
CA LYS A 354 -14.64 0.59 -11.75
C LYS A 354 -13.90 1.86 -12.16
N MET A 355 -12.59 1.77 -12.42
CA MET A 355 -11.81 2.93 -12.86
C MET A 355 -12.17 3.35 -14.30
N SER A 356 -12.43 2.40 -15.21
CA SER A 356 -12.90 2.71 -16.56
C SER A 356 -14.25 3.41 -16.54
N ALA A 357 -15.22 2.90 -15.77
CA ALA A 357 -16.53 3.53 -15.62
C ALA A 357 -16.39 4.98 -15.12
N LEU A 358 -15.54 5.19 -14.10
CA LEU A 358 -15.28 6.52 -13.56
C LEU A 358 -14.63 7.47 -14.58
N ILE A 359 -13.73 6.99 -15.44
CA ILE A 359 -13.07 7.81 -16.47
C ILE A 359 -14.07 8.18 -17.58
N ASP A 360 -14.97 7.28 -17.94
CA ASP A 360 -15.93 7.44 -19.03
C ASP A 360 -17.21 8.21 -18.62
N GLU A 361 -17.51 8.35 -17.31
CA GLU A 361 -18.53 9.27 -16.81
C GLU A 361 -18.18 10.72 -17.19
N ARG A 362 -19.17 11.42 -17.80
CA ARG A 362 -19.01 12.83 -18.24
C ARG A 362 -19.34 13.80 -17.10
#